data_325f74ec212cbd2e4c973c3f6755c667
#
_entry.id   325f74ec212cbd2e4c973c3f6755c667
#
_cell.length_a   1.000
_cell.length_b   1.000
_cell.length_c   1.000
_cell.angle_alpha   90.00
_cell.angle_beta   90.00
_cell.angle_gamma   90.00
#
_symmetry.space_group_name_H-M   'P 1'
#
loop_
_entity.id
_entity.type
_entity.pdbx_description
1 polymer ?
#
loop_
_entity_poly.entity_id
_entity_poly.type
_entity_poly.pdbx_seq_one_letter_code
_entity_poly.pdbx_strand_id
1 'polypeptide(L)'
;MSVLKINQGNFESVKNSERPVLLDFYADWCGPCRMLSPVVDEIATEREDILVGKINVDEEEELAREFGVFSSPTLVVMKGGRVVSQSAGVRPKAQILAMLEG
;
A
#
# COMPACT_ATOMS: atom_id res chain seq x y z
N MET A 1 -12.13 9.85 -2.45
CA MET A 1 -12.03 8.40 -2.37
C MET A 1 -11.24 7.99 -1.14
N SER A 2 -11.68 7.01 -0.45
CA SER A 2 -10.99 6.60 0.78
C SER A 2 -10.01 5.46 0.53
N VAL A 3 -9.15 5.25 1.52
CA VAL A 3 -8.20 4.14 1.50
C VAL A 3 -8.92 2.89 2.02
N LEU A 4 -8.80 1.81 1.30
CA LEU A 4 -9.45 0.55 1.65
C LEU A 4 -8.63 -0.18 2.71
N LYS A 5 -9.32 -0.67 3.75
CA LYS A 5 -8.65 -1.52 4.73
C LYS A 5 -8.61 -2.95 4.18
N ILE A 6 -7.41 -3.49 4.07
CA ILE A 6 -7.20 -4.79 3.44
C ILE A 6 -6.89 -5.83 4.51
N ASN A 7 -7.51 -7.00 4.36
CA ASN A 7 -7.30 -8.16 5.22
C ASN A 7 -7.28 -9.40 4.34
N GLN A 8 -7.10 -10.57 4.96
CA GLN A 8 -7.09 -11.83 4.21
C GLN A 8 -8.40 -12.04 3.44
N GLY A 9 -9.51 -11.57 4.00
CA GLY A 9 -10.82 -11.81 3.41
C GLY A 9 -11.05 -11.05 2.11
N ASN A 10 -10.45 -9.86 1.94
CA ASN A 10 -10.66 -9.06 0.74
C ASN A 10 -9.42 -8.93 -0.15
N PHE A 11 -8.28 -9.50 0.26
CA PHE A 11 -7.05 -9.33 -0.50
C PHE A 11 -7.16 -9.89 -1.91
N GLU A 12 -7.83 -11.00 -2.07
CA GLU A 12 -7.94 -11.65 -3.39
C GLU A 12 -8.63 -10.72 -4.40
N SER A 13 -9.71 -10.03 -3.98
CA SER A 13 -10.39 -9.11 -4.87
C SER A 13 -9.53 -7.90 -5.19
N VAL A 14 -8.71 -7.45 -4.24
CA VAL A 14 -7.78 -6.34 -4.47
C VAL A 14 -6.72 -6.75 -5.49
N LYS A 15 -6.13 -7.94 -5.30
CA LYS A 15 -5.13 -8.48 -6.20
C LYS A 15 -5.64 -8.60 -7.62
N ASN A 16 -6.92 -8.93 -7.78
CA ASN A 16 -7.52 -9.13 -9.09
C ASN A 16 -8.04 -7.84 -9.71
N SER A 17 -7.78 -6.70 -9.10
CA SER A 17 -8.20 -5.42 -9.63
C SER A 17 -7.59 -5.16 -11.01
N GLU A 18 -8.39 -4.58 -11.89
CA GLU A 18 -7.89 -4.15 -13.20
C GLU A 18 -7.13 -2.83 -13.10
N ARG A 19 -7.30 -2.11 -12.00
CA ARG A 19 -6.60 -0.86 -11.75
C ARG A 19 -5.28 -1.15 -11.05
N PRO A 20 -4.26 -0.31 -11.24
CA PRO A 20 -3.05 -0.42 -10.41
C PRO A 20 -3.40 -0.29 -8.93
N VAL A 21 -2.66 -0.97 -8.09
CA VAL A 21 -2.92 -1.01 -6.65
C VAL A 21 -1.70 -0.48 -5.90
N LEU A 22 -1.95 0.43 -4.96
CA LEU A 22 -0.93 0.92 -4.04
C LEU A 22 -1.27 0.38 -2.65
N LEU A 23 -0.36 -0.38 -2.07
CA LEU A 23 -0.54 -0.95 -0.73
C LEU A 23 0.40 -0.28 0.25
N ASP A 24 -0.13 0.12 1.41
CA ASP A 24 0.62 0.72 2.50
C ASP A 24 0.60 -0.26 3.68
N PHE A 25 1.71 -0.96 3.89
CA PHE A 25 1.87 -1.85 5.05
C PHE A 25 2.32 -1.00 6.23
N TYR A 26 1.51 -0.95 7.28
CA TYR A 26 1.73 -0.05 8.42
C TYR A 26 1.53 -0.77 9.75
N ALA A 27 1.90 -0.10 10.83
CA ALA A 27 1.62 -0.55 12.19
C ALA A 27 1.17 0.65 13.02
N ASP A 28 0.33 0.40 14.01
CA ASP A 28 -0.22 1.49 14.84
C ASP A 28 0.87 2.16 15.69
N TRP A 29 1.89 1.40 16.09
CA TRP A 29 2.98 1.92 16.92
C TRP A 29 4.05 2.65 16.13
N CYS A 30 3.91 2.76 14.84
CA CYS A 30 4.95 3.21 13.92
C CYS A 30 4.82 4.72 13.66
N GLY A 31 5.78 5.51 14.18
CA GLY A 31 5.81 6.95 13.95
C GLY A 31 5.91 7.33 12.48
N PRO A 32 6.88 6.77 11.74
CA PRO A 32 7.00 7.07 10.31
C PRO A 32 5.74 6.74 9.51
N CYS A 33 4.99 5.71 9.92
CA CYS A 33 3.74 5.37 9.25
C CYS A 33 2.72 6.50 9.36
N ARG A 34 2.70 7.19 10.51
CA ARG A 34 1.80 8.32 10.71
C ARG A 34 2.16 9.49 9.83
N MET A 35 3.45 9.66 9.52
CA MET A 35 3.89 10.71 8.61
C MET A 35 3.48 10.40 7.18
N LEU A 36 3.49 9.13 6.82
CA LEU A 36 3.17 8.70 5.46
C LEU A 36 1.67 8.68 5.20
N SER A 37 0.87 8.41 6.22
CA SER A 37 -0.57 8.21 6.08
C SER A 37 -1.28 9.38 5.36
N PRO A 38 -1.03 10.65 5.72
CA PRO A 38 -1.70 11.76 5.00
C PRO A 38 -1.33 11.80 3.52
N VAL A 39 -0.10 11.43 3.18
CA VAL A 39 0.35 11.42 1.78
C VAL A 39 -0.39 10.34 1.01
N VAL A 40 -0.52 9.15 1.60
CA VAL A 40 -1.26 8.06 0.97
C VAL A 40 -2.73 8.42 0.80
N ASP A 41 -3.34 9.05 1.82
CA ASP A 41 -4.72 9.51 1.74
C ASP A 41 -4.89 10.54 0.62
N GLU A 42 -3.94 11.45 0.47
CA GLU A 42 -3.97 12.46 -0.58
C GLU A 42 -3.92 11.82 -1.96
N ILE A 43 -3.04 10.84 -2.14
CA ILE A 43 -2.94 10.12 -3.40
C ILE A 43 -4.25 9.40 -3.72
N ALA A 44 -4.86 8.78 -2.72
CA ALA A 44 -6.14 8.09 -2.91
C ALA A 44 -7.23 9.05 -3.38
N THR A 45 -7.21 10.26 -2.85
CA THR A 45 -8.21 11.27 -3.23
C THR A 45 -7.97 11.79 -4.65
N GLU A 46 -6.71 11.98 -5.03
CA GLU A 46 -6.36 12.57 -6.32
C GLU A 46 -6.36 11.57 -7.47
N ARG A 47 -6.09 10.30 -7.18
CA ARG A 47 -5.89 9.30 -8.23
C ARG A 47 -7.00 8.26 -8.16
N GLU A 48 -8.11 8.56 -8.83
CA GLU A 48 -9.24 7.63 -8.86
C GLU A 48 -9.00 6.46 -9.81
N ASP A 49 -7.95 6.55 -10.61
CA ASP A 49 -7.58 5.49 -11.54
C ASP A 49 -6.83 4.33 -10.86
N ILE A 50 -6.51 4.47 -9.57
CA ILE A 50 -5.83 3.41 -8.83
C ILE A 50 -6.65 3.01 -7.60
N LEU A 51 -6.34 1.84 -7.09
CA LEU A 51 -6.93 1.35 -5.85
C LEU A 51 -5.85 1.49 -4.76
N VAL A 52 -6.21 2.15 -3.66
CA VAL A 52 -5.27 2.36 -2.56
C VAL A 52 -5.76 1.61 -1.34
N GLY A 53 -4.89 0.82 -0.74
CA GLY A 53 -5.24 0.04 0.43
C GLY A 53 -4.18 0.09 1.51
N LYS A 54 -4.62 -0.14 2.76
CA LYS A 54 -3.76 -0.21 3.92
C LYS A 54 -3.83 -1.59 4.54
N ILE A 55 -2.68 -2.12 4.93
CA ILE A 55 -2.58 -3.43 5.57
C ILE A 55 -1.84 -3.26 6.89
N ASN A 56 -2.50 -3.59 7.99
CA ASN A 56 -1.88 -3.54 9.31
C ASN A 56 -1.03 -4.81 9.47
N VAL A 57 0.28 -4.66 9.62
CA VAL A 57 1.18 -5.81 9.65
C VAL A 57 0.99 -6.67 10.90
N ASP A 58 0.49 -6.09 11.98
CA ASP A 58 0.26 -6.86 13.20
C ASP A 58 -1.02 -7.69 13.13
N GLU A 59 -2.01 -7.21 12.37
CA GLU A 59 -3.26 -7.94 12.16
C GLU A 59 -3.17 -8.93 11.01
N GLU A 60 -2.33 -8.65 10.02
CA GLU A 60 -2.23 -9.45 8.80
C GLU A 60 -0.81 -9.95 8.60
N GLU A 61 -0.35 -10.76 9.54
CA GLU A 61 1.03 -11.25 9.53
C GLU A 61 1.35 -12.09 8.30
N GLU A 62 0.38 -12.86 7.82
CA GLU A 62 0.62 -13.70 6.65
C GLU A 62 0.79 -12.89 5.38
N LEU A 63 -0.03 -11.84 5.22
CA LEU A 63 0.12 -10.95 4.07
C LEU A 63 1.47 -10.25 4.10
N ALA A 64 1.88 -9.77 5.28
CA ALA A 64 3.17 -9.12 5.40
C ALA A 64 4.30 -10.08 5.01
N ARG A 65 4.19 -11.32 5.45
CA ARG A 65 5.20 -12.33 5.14
C ARG A 65 5.23 -12.65 3.65
N GLU A 66 4.07 -12.74 3.02
CA GLU A 66 3.96 -13.02 1.59
C GLU A 66 4.67 -11.97 0.75
N PHE A 67 4.59 -10.71 1.17
CA PHE A 67 5.21 -9.60 0.44
C PHE A 67 6.66 -9.33 0.88
N GLY A 68 7.18 -10.12 1.83
CA GLY A 68 8.53 -9.89 2.33
C GLY A 68 8.68 -8.59 3.09
N VAL A 69 7.61 -8.18 3.80
CA VAL A 69 7.62 -6.93 4.56
C VAL A 69 8.17 -7.19 5.95
N PHE A 70 9.32 -6.57 6.25
CA PHE A 70 9.99 -6.72 7.54
C PHE A 70 10.10 -5.43 8.32
N SER A 71 9.63 -4.34 7.75
CA SER A 71 9.67 -3.03 8.42
C SER A 71 8.44 -2.23 8.02
N SER A 72 8.11 -1.22 8.81
CA SER A 72 6.97 -0.35 8.56
C SER A 72 7.46 1.09 8.49
N PRO A 73 6.95 1.87 7.55
CA PRO A 73 6.02 1.50 6.50
C PRO A 73 6.73 0.83 5.31
N THR A 74 5.98 0.03 4.56
CA THR A 74 6.46 -0.49 3.28
C THR A 74 5.36 -0.24 2.25
N LEU A 75 5.76 0.30 1.12
CA LEU A 75 4.83 0.57 0.01
C LEU A 75 5.04 -0.46 -1.08
N VAL A 76 3.93 -0.96 -1.62
CA VAL A 76 3.95 -1.95 -2.68
C VAL A 76 3.01 -1.50 -3.78
N VAL A 77 3.46 -1.55 -5.02
CA VAL A 77 2.60 -1.30 -6.18
C VAL A 77 2.41 -2.62 -6.92
N MET A 78 1.15 -2.93 -7.20
CA MET A 78 0.79 -4.12 -7.96
C MET A 78 0.05 -3.73 -9.23
N LYS A 79 0.30 -4.48 -10.29
CA LYS A 79 -0.41 -4.34 -11.55
C LYS A 79 -0.64 -5.73 -12.12
N GLY A 80 -1.90 -6.04 -12.47
CA GLY A 80 -2.22 -7.33 -13.03
C GLY A 80 -1.93 -8.48 -12.08
N GLY A 81 -2.11 -8.27 -10.79
CA GLY A 81 -1.89 -9.30 -9.77
C GLY A 81 -0.44 -9.54 -9.41
N ARG A 82 0.48 -8.68 -9.87
CA ARG A 82 1.92 -8.87 -9.62
C ARG A 82 2.53 -7.61 -9.02
N VAL A 83 3.54 -7.80 -8.18
CA VAL A 83 4.29 -6.68 -7.59
C VAL A 83 5.22 -6.11 -8.68
N VAL A 84 5.07 -4.81 -8.95
CA VAL A 84 5.92 -4.13 -9.92
C VAL A 84 6.89 -3.17 -9.25
N SER A 85 6.64 -2.78 -7.99
CA SER A 85 7.55 -1.91 -7.24
C SER A 85 7.30 -2.07 -5.76
N GLN A 86 8.36 -1.96 -4.96
CA GLN A 86 8.26 -2.09 -3.51
C GLN A 86 9.37 -1.27 -2.87
N SER A 87 9.03 -0.51 -1.83
CA SER A 87 10.04 0.27 -1.11
C SER A 87 9.70 0.34 0.37
N ALA A 88 10.73 0.25 1.21
CA ALA A 88 10.59 0.38 2.66
C ALA A 88 10.89 1.82 3.06
N GLY A 89 10.17 2.28 4.09
CA GLY A 89 10.39 3.61 4.65
C GLY A 89 9.50 4.67 4.02
N VAL A 90 9.59 5.88 4.58
CA VAL A 90 8.82 7.01 4.10
C VAL A 90 9.41 7.52 2.79
N ARG A 91 8.54 7.81 1.82
CA ARG A 91 8.94 8.37 0.53
C ARG A 91 8.15 9.65 0.29
N PRO A 92 8.77 10.66 -0.36
CA PRO A 92 8.01 11.84 -0.79
C PRO A 92 6.94 11.45 -1.80
N LYS A 93 5.87 12.22 -1.85
CA LYS A 93 4.74 11.95 -2.74
C LYS A 93 5.19 11.71 -4.19
N ALA A 94 6.11 12.54 -4.68
CA ALA A 94 6.58 12.43 -6.07
C ALA A 94 7.21 11.07 -6.35
N GLN A 95 7.93 10.51 -5.38
CA GLN A 95 8.55 9.20 -5.55
C GLN A 95 7.50 8.08 -5.51
N ILE A 96 6.46 8.24 -4.69
CA ILE A 96 5.38 7.26 -4.66
C ILE A 96 4.64 7.26 -6.00
N LEU A 97 4.36 8.46 -6.53
CA LEU A 97 3.71 8.56 -7.83
C LEU A 97 4.59 7.94 -8.93
N ALA A 98 5.90 8.10 -8.83
CA ALA A 98 6.82 7.48 -9.79
C ALA A 98 6.76 5.95 -9.72
N MET A 99 6.57 5.38 -8.54
CA MET A 99 6.41 3.93 -8.41
C MET A 99 5.19 3.43 -9.19
N LEU A 100 4.14 4.25 -9.23
CA LEU A 100 2.92 3.90 -9.94
C LEU A 100 3.08 3.94 -11.46
N GLU A 101 4.04 4.70 -11.95
CA GLU A 101 4.29 4.83 -13.39
C GLU A 101 5.17 3.70 -13.94
N GLY A 102 5.81 2.95 -13.07
CA GLY A 102 6.75 1.89 -13.44
C GLY A 102 6.14 0.66 -14.10
#